data_48eb9c37860d8a01799b9a962ea38128
#
_entry.id   48eb9c37860d8a01799b9a962ea38128
#
_cell.length_a   1.000
_cell.length_b   1.000
_cell.length_c   1.000
_cell.angle_alpha   90.00
_cell.angle_beta   90.00
_cell.angle_gamma   90.00
#
_symmetry.space_group_name_H-M   'P 1'
#
loop_
_entity.id
_entity.type
_entity.pdbx_description
1 polymer ?
#
loop_
_entity_poly.entity_id
_entity_poly.type
_entity_poly.pdbx_seq_one_letter_code
_entity_poly.pdbx_strand_id
1 'polypeptide(L)'
;VEIEFESNPYIAISYHIPAVGHPDLYALDVLSSLLSDGRTSRLYKSMIEDKRIAVMAHAYDEISKYPDTFTFLAAPRAPHTVAEVESAIYEEIEKLKNAPPSDWELQKIKNQLEADFIRDLNSASGLANEIGHFEVLSDWRYINTFLDKVAQVTAEDVMGVAMKYFTKNNRTVAILVKKENNTKIKETKENNRPEKSTVTY
;
A
#
# COMPACT_ATOMS: atom_id res chain seq x y z
N VAL A 1 -10.09 10.73 -5.82
CA VAL A 1 -9.45 11.75 -6.69
C VAL A 1 -8.77 11.03 -7.84
N GLU A 2 -8.95 11.51 -9.07
CA GLU A 2 -8.30 10.98 -10.27
C GLU A 2 -7.40 12.07 -10.87
N ILE A 3 -6.16 11.70 -11.20
CA ILE A 3 -5.16 12.62 -11.74
C ILE A 3 -4.57 12.01 -13.01
N GLU A 4 -4.57 12.77 -14.12
CA GLU A 4 -3.94 12.37 -15.38
C GLU A 4 -2.46 12.78 -15.39
N PHE A 5 -1.57 11.82 -15.69
CA PHE A 5 -0.14 12.07 -15.81
C PHE A 5 0.52 11.18 -16.87
N GLU A 6 1.70 11.57 -17.37
CA GLU A 6 2.49 10.77 -18.31
C GLU A 6 3.29 9.67 -17.56
N SER A 7 2.58 8.81 -16.84
CA SER A 7 3.17 7.72 -16.05
C SER A 7 2.32 6.45 -16.16
N ASN A 8 2.85 5.34 -15.66
CA ASN A 8 2.04 4.14 -15.50
C ASN A 8 0.92 4.40 -14.48
N PRO A 9 -0.25 3.79 -14.67
CA PRO A 9 -1.35 3.95 -13.74
C PRO A 9 -1.01 3.36 -12.37
N TYR A 10 -1.47 4.05 -11.30
CA TYR A 10 -1.36 3.63 -9.91
C TYR A 10 -2.66 3.86 -9.17
N ILE A 11 -2.88 3.09 -8.13
CA ILE A 11 -3.92 3.34 -7.14
C ILE A 11 -3.33 3.38 -5.75
N ALA A 12 -3.74 4.37 -4.96
CA ALA A 12 -3.50 4.44 -3.53
C ALA A 12 -4.85 4.46 -2.80
N ILE A 13 -5.02 3.56 -1.83
CA ILE A 13 -6.20 3.48 -0.97
C ILE A 13 -5.71 3.66 0.46
N SER A 14 -6.03 4.78 1.09
CA SER A 14 -5.58 5.14 2.42
C SER A 14 -6.73 5.18 3.42
N TYR A 15 -6.50 4.63 4.60
CA TYR A 15 -7.43 4.60 5.72
C TYR A 15 -6.80 5.30 6.92
N HIS A 16 -7.52 6.19 7.59
CA HIS A 16 -7.01 6.84 8.79
C HIS A 16 -6.76 5.83 9.91
N ILE A 17 -5.60 5.95 10.56
CA ILE A 17 -5.18 5.17 11.71
C ILE A 17 -4.74 6.11 12.86
N PRO A 18 -4.68 5.62 14.10
CA PRO A 18 -4.30 6.45 15.24
C PRO A 18 -2.81 6.80 15.25
N ALA A 19 -2.46 7.78 16.09
CA ALA A 19 -1.08 8.22 16.34
C ALA A 19 -0.28 7.18 17.13
N VAL A 20 1.06 7.34 17.13
CA VAL A 20 2.00 6.55 17.94
C VAL A 20 1.55 6.44 19.40
N GLY A 21 1.76 5.27 20.00
CA GLY A 21 1.33 4.93 21.36
C GLY A 21 -0.06 4.33 21.48
N HIS A 22 -0.86 4.32 20.41
CA HIS A 22 -2.15 3.63 20.41
C HIS A 22 -1.93 2.10 20.33
N PRO A 23 -2.64 1.28 21.15
CA PRO A 23 -2.43 -0.18 21.19
C PRO A 23 -2.71 -0.89 19.86
N ASP A 24 -3.63 -0.37 19.04
CA ASP A 24 -3.98 -0.97 17.76
C ASP A 24 -2.84 -0.91 16.72
N LEU A 25 -1.84 -0.04 16.92
CA LEU A 25 -0.73 0.09 15.96
C LEU A 25 0.08 -1.20 15.85
N TYR A 26 0.29 -1.94 16.93
CA TYR A 26 1.00 -3.21 16.87
C TYR A 26 0.29 -4.26 16.01
N ALA A 27 -1.04 -4.28 16.07
CA ALA A 27 -1.84 -5.15 15.21
C ALA A 27 -1.89 -4.67 13.76
N LEU A 28 -1.84 -3.35 13.53
CA LEU A 28 -1.75 -2.76 12.19
C LEU A 28 -0.39 -3.03 11.55
N ASP A 29 0.71 -2.97 12.29
CA ASP A 29 2.06 -3.31 11.84
C ASP A 29 2.17 -4.80 11.46
N VAL A 30 1.65 -5.71 12.31
CA VAL A 30 1.52 -7.12 11.96
C VAL A 30 0.68 -7.32 10.71
N LEU A 31 -0.40 -6.57 10.55
CA LEU A 31 -1.28 -6.62 9.38
C LEU A 31 -0.58 -6.12 8.11
N SER A 32 0.20 -5.05 8.17
CA SER A 32 0.95 -4.52 7.02
C SER A 32 1.98 -5.56 6.54
N SER A 33 2.70 -6.18 7.45
CA SER A 33 3.65 -7.25 7.16
C SER A 33 2.97 -8.51 6.58
N LEU A 34 1.82 -8.92 7.13
CA LEU A 34 1.03 -10.04 6.60
C LEU A 34 0.60 -9.81 5.14
N LEU A 35 0.25 -8.58 4.82
CA LEU A 35 -0.23 -8.19 3.51
C LEU A 35 0.91 -8.04 2.48
N SER A 36 2.10 -7.57 2.90
CA SER A 36 3.10 -7.06 1.96
C SER A 36 4.49 -7.66 2.06
N ASP A 37 4.88 -8.29 3.19
CA ASP A 37 6.26 -8.68 3.39
C ASP A 37 6.62 -9.99 2.67
N GLY A 38 7.45 -9.81 1.64
CA GLY A 38 8.00 -10.90 0.87
C GLY A 38 7.01 -11.60 -0.08
N ARG A 39 7.51 -12.61 -0.79
CA ARG A 39 6.74 -13.32 -1.83
C ARG A 39 5.59 -14.17 -1.28
N THR A 40 5.56 -14.44 -0.01
CA THR A 40 4.51 -15.23 0.65
C THR A 40 3.42 -14.38 1.29
N SER A 41 3.50 -13.06 1.14
CA SER A 41 2.48 -12.13 1.61
C SER A 41 1.19 -12.24 0.80
N ARG A 42 0.06 -11.86 1.40
CA ARG A 42 -1.26 -12.07 0.79
C ARG A 42 -1.46 -11.29 -0.51
N LEU A 43 -1.05 -10.02 -0.54
CA LEU A 43 -1.17 -9.20 -1.75
C LEU A 43 -0.26 -9.71 -2.87
N TYR A 44 0.99 -10.11 -2.55
CA TYR A 44 1.90 -10.64 -3.54
C TYR A 44 1.34 -11.94 -4.17
N LYS A 45 0.93 -12.90 -3.35
CA LYS A 45 0.35 -14.16 -3.84
C LYS A 45 -0.89 -13.91 -4.67
N SER A 46 -1.86 -13.19 -4.13
CA SER A 46 -3.15 -12.98 -4.79
C SER A 46 -3.02 -12.19 -6.09
N MET A 47 -2.28 -11.07 -6.09
CA MET A 47 -2.33 -10.11 -7.19
C MET A 47 -1.18 -10.29 -8.20
N ILE A 48 -0.01 -10.77 -7.76
CA ILE A 48 1.19 -10.88 -8.60
C ILE A 48 1.40 -12.32 -9.09
N GLU A 49 1.24 -13.33 -8.22
CA GLU A 49 1.45 -14.73 -8.61
C GLU A 49 0.20 -15.39 -9.20
N ASP A 50 -0.93 -15.35 -8.48
CA ASP A 50 -2.14 -16.09 -8.84
C ASP A 50 -2.92 -15.37 -9.95
N LYS A 51 -3.46 -14.19 -9.67
CA LYS A 51 -4.27 -13.41 -10.62
C LYS A 51 -3.43 -12.73 -11.70
N ARG A 52 -2.18 -12.42 -11.43
CA ARG A 52 -1.22 -11.74 -12.33
C ARG A 52 -1.71 -10.39 -12.88
N ILE A 53 -2.53 -9.70 -12.10
CA ILE A 53 -3.16 -8.43 -12.48
C ILE A 53 -2.34 -7.20 -12.10
N ALA A 54 -1.35 -7.34 -11.22
CA ALA A 54 -0.51 -6.24 -10.76
C ALA A 54 0.98 -6.50 -11.02
N VAL A 55 1.75 -5.43 -11.22
CA VAL A 55 3.22 -5.46 -11.21
C VAL A 55 3.77 -5.13 -9.84
N MET A 56 2.97 -4.46 -9.02
CA MET A 56 3.30 -4.06 -7.65
C MET A 56 2.01 -4.01 -6.83
N ALA A 57 2.06 -4.53 -5.62
CA ALA A 57 0.99 -4.42 -4.62
C ALA A 57 1.62 -4.43 -3.23
N HIS A 58 1.45 -3.33 -2.47
CA HIS A 58 1.97 -3.15 -1.13
C HIS A 58 0.90 -2.59 -0.21
N ALA A 59 1.02 -2.87 1.07
CA ALA A 59 0.28 -2.23 2.14
C ALA A 59 1.26 -1.87 3.25
N TYR A 60 1.11 -0.71 3.83
CA TYR A 60 1.97 -0.21 4.91
C TYR A 60 1.21 0.76 5.79
N ASP A 61 1.59 0.85 7.03
CA ASP A 61 1.13 1.83 7.99
C ASP A 61 2.21 2.88 8.24
N GLU A 62 1.79 4.13 8.40
CA GLU A 62 2.65 5.24 8.76
C GLU A 62 2.54 5.49 10.26
N ILE A 63 3.60 5.15 11.02
CA ILE A 63 3.66 5.45 12.45
C ILE A 63 4.14 6.89 12.62
N SER A 64 3.23 7.77 13.02
CA SER A 64 3.45 9.20 13.16
C SER A 64 3.05 9.74 14.52
N LYS A 65 3.57 10.94 14.88
CA LYS A 65 3.20 11.65 16.11
C LYS A 65 1.72 12.02 16.17
N TYR A 66 1.09 12.22 15.02
CA TYR A 66 -0.33 12.52 14.85
C TYR A 66 -1.02 11.36 14.13
N PRO A 67 -2.36 11.28 14.14
CA PRO A 67 -3.07 10.29 13.33
C PRO A 67 -2.64 10.36 11.87
N ASP A 68 -2.36 9.20 11.28
CA ASP A 68 -1.85 9.05 9.92
C ASP A 68 -2.65 8.03 9.14
N THR A 69 -2.07 7.33 8.18
CA THR A 69 -2.78 6.44 7.29
C THR A 69 -2.16 5.05 7.21
N PHE A 70 -3.03 4.06 7.02
CA PHE A 70 -2.67 2.75 6.49
C PHE A 70 -2.99 2.76 4.99
N THR A 71 -1.97 2.55 4.17
CA THR A 71 -2.09 2.75 2.72
C THR A 71 -1.83 1.46 1.95
N PHE A 72 -2.75 1.13 1.05
CA PHE A 72 -2.56 0.15 -0.02
C PHE A 72 -2.12 0.89 -1.28
N LEU A 73 -1.00 0.48 -1.86
CA LEU A 73 -0.45 1.04 -3.10
C LEU A 73 -0.29 -0.08 -4.12
N ALA A 74 -0.86 0.07 -5.31
CA ALA A 74 -0.73 -0.95 -6.34
C ALA A 74 -0.68 -0.36 -7.75
N ALA A 75 -0.03 -1.09 -8.67
CA ALA A 75 0.07 -0.76 -10.08
C ALA A 75 -0.41 -1.94 -10.92
N PRO A 76 -1.38 -1.73 -11.85
CA PRO A 76 -1.88 -2.78 -12.71
C PRO A 76 -0.82 -3.26 -13.71
N ARG A 77 -0.88 -4.52 -14.08
CA ARG A 77 -0.13 -5.12 -15.18
C ARG A 77 -0.98 -5.08 -16.45
N ALA A 78 -0.48 -4.46 -17.51
CA ALA A 78 -1.20 -4.50 -18.80
C ALA A 78 -1.51 -5.94 -19.25
N PRO A 79 -2.72 -6.24 -19.75
CA PRO A 79 -3.81 -5.32 -20.11
C PRO A 79 -4.79 -4.99 -18.98
N HIS A 80 -4.54 -5.42 -17.74
CA HIS A 80 -5.43 -5.21 -16.60
C HIS A 80 -5.54 -3.73 -16.22
N THR A 81 -6.65 -3.39 -15.58
CA THR A 81 -7.05 -2.02 -15.24
C THR A 81 -6.84 -1.72 -13.75
N VAL A 82 -6.85 -0.42 -13.40
CA VAL A 82 -6.84 0.03 -12.01
C VAL A 82 -8.06 -0.49 -11.24
N ALA A 83 -9.23 -0.56 -11.88
CA ALA A 83 -10.46 -1.06 -11.27
C ALA A 83 -10.39 -2.54 -10.87
N GLU A 84 -9.74 -3.39 -11.69
CA GLU A 84 -9.50 -4.80 -11.36
C GLU A 84 -8.56 -4.94 -10.14
N VAL A 85 -7.51 -4.13 -10.09
CA VAL A 85 -6.56 -4.09 -8.97
C VAL A 85 -7.24 -3.57 -7.70
N GLU A 86 -8.05 -2.52 -7.80
CA GLU A 86 -8.84 -1.99 -6.68
C GLU A 86 -9.78 -3.05 -6.11
N SER A 87 -10.51 -3.74 -6.97
CA SER A 87 -11.41 -4.83 -6.55
C SER A 87 -10.67 -5.95 -5.84
N ALA A 88 -9.49 -6.31 -6.32
CA ALA A 88 -8.67 -7.36 -5.69
C ALA A 88 -8.14 -6.95 -4.30
N ILE A 89 -7.81 -5.67 -4.09
CA ILE A 89 -7.46 -5.15 -2.76
C ILE A 89 -8.65 -5.29 -1.81
N TYR A 90 -9.86 -4.90 -2.24
CA TYR A 90 -11.04 -5.03 -1.39
C TYR A 90 -11.38 -6.50 -1.10
N GLU A 91 -11.19 -7.41 -2.03
CA GLU A 91 -11.35 -8.85 -1.77
C GLU A 91 -10.42 -9.35 -0.65
N GLU A 92 -9.14 -8.93 -0.65
CA GLU A 92 -8.20 -9.31 0.41
C GLU A 92 -8.58 -8.66 1.76
N ILE A 93 -9.03 -7.42 1.76
CA ILE A 93 -9.55 -6.75 2.97
C ILE A 93 -10.77 -7.51 3.53
N GLU A 94 -11.71 -7.90 2.68
CA GLU A 94 -12.90 -8.64 3.14
C GLU A 94 -12.54 -10.06 3.64
N LYS A 95 -11.55 -10.73 3.05
CA LYS A 95 -11.05 -12.00 3.61
C LYS A 95 -10.53 -11.83 5.04
N LEU A 96 -9.77 -10.76 5.29
CA LEU A 96 -9.23 -10.44 6.63
C LEU A 96 -10.33 -10.12 7.66
N LYS A 97 -11.40 -9.46 7.22
CA LYS A 97 -12.54 -9.14 8.11
C LYS A 97 -13.41 -10.36 8.41
N ASN A 98 -13.44 -11.35 7.53
CA ASN A 98 -14.29 -12.53 7.66
C ASN A 98 -13.59 -13.72 8.33
N ALA A 99 -12.27 -13.74 8.33
CA ALA A 99 -11.48 -14.80 8.96
C ALA A 99 -10.14 -14.26 9.48
N PRO A 100 -9.78 -14.56 10.74
CA PRO A 100 -8.47 -14.19 11.27
C PRO A 100 -7.34 -14.91 10.50
N PRO A 101 -6.11 -14.39 10.50
CA PRO A 101 -4.96 -15.13 9.97
C PRO A 101 -4.77 -16.45 10.75
N SER A 102 -4.22 -17.46 10.07
CA SER A 102 -3.87 -18.69 10.74
C SER A 102 -2.72 -18.49 11.72
N ASP A 103 -2.64 -19.36 12.75
CA ASP A 103 -1.55 -19.31 13.74
C ASP A 103 -0.17 -19.37 13.08
N TRP A 104 -0.04 -20.15 12.00
CA TRP A 104 1.20 -20.24 11.25
C TRP A 104 1.57 -18.93 10.55
N GLU A 105 0.60 -18.26 9.90
CA GLU A 105 0.83 -16.96 9.26
C GLU A 105 1.21 -15.91 10.31
N LEU A 106 0.47 -15.84 11.41
CA LEU A 106 0.73 -14.89 12.48
C LEU A 106 2.11 -15.11 13.10
N GLN A 107 2.47 -16.36 13.45
CA GLN A 107 3.78 -16.66 14.04
C GLN A 107 4.92 -16.36 13.08
N LYS A 108 4.76 -16.68 11.79
CA LYS A 108 5.73 -16.34 10.76
C LYS A 108 5.99 -14.83 10.70
N ILE A 109 4.95 -14.00 10.71
CA ILE A 109 5.09 -12.54 10.65
C ILE A 109 5.74 -12.01 11.92
N LYS A 110 5.36 -12.48 13.09
CA LYS A 110 6.01 -12.09 14.35
C LYS A 110 7.51 -12.39 14.35
N ASN A 111 7.89 -13.57 13.89
CA ASN A 111 9.31 -13.95 13.78
C ASN A 111 10.06 -13.08 12.77
N GLN A 112 9.40 -12.66 11.70
CA GLN A 112 9.98 -11.78 10.68
C GLN A 112 10.19 -10.37 11.25
N LEU A 113 9.18 -9.78 11.87
CA LEU A 113 9.27 -8.46 12.53
C LEU A 113 10.36 -8.45 13.62
N GLU A 114 10.43 -9.51 14.43
CA GLU A 114 11.49 -9.65 15.43
C GLU A 114 12.89 -9.67 14.78
N ALA A 115 13.05 -10.47 13.72
CA ALA A 115 14.34 -10.59 13.03
C ALA A 115 14.75 -9.28 12.35
N ASP A 116 13.82 -8.55 11.74
CA ASP A 116 14.06 -7.27 11.09
C ASP A 116 14.41 -6.20 12.12
N PHE A 117 13.64 -6.10 13.20
CA PHE A 117 13.89 -5.17 14.29
C PHE A 117 15.28 -5.39 14.95
N ILE A 118 15.64 -6.65 15.27
CA ILE A 118 16.95 -6.97 15.81
C ILE A 118 18.07 -6.60 14.81
N ARG A 119 17.85 -6.82 13.52
CA ARG A 119 18.83 -6.47 12.48
C ARG A 119 19.05 -4.97 12.41
N ASP A 120 17.99 -4.16 12.49
CA ASP A 120 18.07 -2.70 12.45
C ASP A 120 18.81 -2.15 13.67
N LEU A 121 18.63 -2.75 14.83
CA LEU A 121 19.36 -2.39 16.05
C LEU A 121 20.82 -2.89 16.10
N ASN A 122 21.23 -3.78 15.20
CA ASN A 122 22.55 -4.46 15.28
C ASN A 122 23.72 -3.61 14.73
N SER A 123 23.51 -2.32 14.51
CA SER A 123 24.57 -1.38 14.13
C SER A 123 24.44 -0.08 14.94
N ALA A 124 25.57 0.60 15.18
CA ALA A 124 25.55 1.90 15.88
C ALA A 124 24.70 2.94 15.16
N SER A 125 24.71 2.94 13.81
CA SER A 125 23.88 3.84 13.00
C SER A 125 22.40 3.46 13.05
N GLY A 126 22.07 2.18 12.96
CA GLY A 126 20.69 1.70 13.08
C GLY A 126 20.10 2.03 14.45
N LEU A 127 20.82 1.69 15.52
CA LEU A 127 20.39 2.02 16.89
C LEU A 127 20.21 3.53 17.09
N ALA A 128 21.12 4.36 16.57
CA ALA A 128 21.01 5.82 16.67
C ALA A 128 19.79 6.35 15.88
N ASN A 129 19.51 5.79 14.70
CA ASN A 129 18.35 6.16 13.90
C ASN A 129 17.04 5.79 14.62
N GLU A 130 16.93 4.57 15.16
CA GLU A 130 15.74 4.12 15.88
C GLU A 130 15.49 4.95 17.13
N ILE A 131 16.53 5.19 17.96
CA ILE A 131 16.42 6.05 19.15
C ILE A 131 15.97 7.46 18.73
N GLY A 132 16.61 8.06 17.71
CA GLY A 132 16.27 9.40 17.25
C GLY A 132 14.85 9.48 16.67
N HIS A 133 14.45 8.48 15.91
CA HIS A 133 13.11 8.38 15.33
C HIS A 133 12.02 8.33 16.41
N PHE A 134 12.12 7.40 17.35
CA PHE A 134 11.11 7.26 18.39
C PHE A 134 11.15 8.40 19.43
N GLU A 135 12.29 9.00 19.71
CA GLU A 135 12.35 10.20 20.57
C GLU A 135 11.57 11.37 19.98
N VAL A 136 11.63 11.56 18.65
CA VAL A 136 10.86 12.62 17.96
C VAL A 136 9.37 12.29 17.91
N LEU A 137 9.01 11.03 17.70
CA LEU A 137 7.62 10.60 17.60
C LEU A 137 6.90 10.61 18.95
N SER A 138 7.55 10.10 20.01
CA SER A 138 6.95 9.91 21.34
C SER A 138 8.00 9.81 22.44
N ASP A 139 8.65 8.66 22.58
CA ASP A 139 9.65 8.32 23.58
C ASP A 139 10.52 7.17 23.04
N TRP A 140 11.84 7.32 23.07
CA TRP A 140 12.79 6.29 22.61
C TRP A 140 12.61 4.93 23.32
N ARG A 141 12.03 4.93 24.52
CA ARG A 141 11.76 3.69 25.29
C ARG A 141 10.74 2.77 24.62
N TYR A 142 10.03 3.27 23.60
CA TYR A 142 9.17 2.47 22.74
C TYR A 142 9.92 1.25 22.19
N ILE A 143 11.19 1.40 21.83
CA ILE A 143 12.08 0.34 21.35
C ILE A 143 12.13 -0.83 22.31
N ASN A 144 12.17 -0.58 23.63
CA ASN A 144 12.29 -1.63 24.66
C ASN A 144 11.02 -2.47 24.82
N THR A 145 9.87 -1.99 24.37
CA THR A 145 8.57 -2.64 24.58
C THR A 145 7.92 -3.12 23.29
N PHE A 146 8.46 -2.71 22.14
CA PHE A 146 7.88 -3.00 20.83
C PHE A 146 7.70 -4.51 20.58
N LEU A 147 8.77 -5.30 20.71
CA LEU A 147 8.71 -6.75 20.48
C LEU A 147 7.77 -7.47 21.44
N ASP A 148 7.75 -7.08 22.73
CA ASP A 148 6.83 -7.65 23.69
C ASP A 148 5.37 -7.39 23.34
N LYS A 149 5.07 -6.21 22.78
CA LYS A 149 3.74 -5.85 22.32
C LYS A 149 3.35 -6.58 21.05
N VAL A 150 4.25 -6.67 20.07
CA VAL A 150 4.03 -7.47 18.84
C VAL A 150 3.82 -8.94 19.19
N ALA A 151 4.58 -9.51 20.13
CA ALA A 151 4.41 -10.89 20.58
C ALA A 151 3.01 -11.17 21.16
N GLN A 152 2.37 -10.18 21.79
CA GLN A 152 1.03 -10.29 22.39
C GLN A 152 -0.11 -10.17 21.36
N VAL A 153 0.12 -9.67 20.15
CA VAL A 153 -0.92 -9.52 19.12
C VAL A 153 -1.52 -10.88 18.79
N THR A 154 -2.84 -10.99 18.84
CA THR A 154 -3.58 -12.20 18.49
C THR A 154 -4.10 -12.13 17.04
N ALA A 155 -4.55 -13.26 16.49
CA ALA A 155 -5.18 -13.30 15.18
C ALA A 155 -6.50 -12.50 15.16
N GLU A 156 -7.22 -12.50 16.27
CA GLU A 156 -8.43 -11.71 16.49
C GLU A 156 -8.16 -10.21 16.53
N ASP A 157 -7.02 -9.77 17.10
CA ASP A 157 -6.61 -8.37 17.08
C ASP A 157 -6.38 -7.89 15.65
N VAL A 158 -5.67 -8.69 14.82
CA VAL A 158 -5.43 -8.39 13.39
C VAL A 158 -6.74 -8.28 12.62
N MET A 159 -7.68 -9.21 12.82
CA MET A 159 -9.02 -9.12 12.24
C MET A 159 -9.79 -7.90 12.77
N GLY A 160 -9.70 -7.63 14.07
CA GLY A 160 -10.37 -6.51 14.74
C GLY A 160 -9.96 -5.15 14.19
N VAL A 161 -8.65 -4.91 13.98
CA VAL A 161 -8.19 -3.66 13.38
C VAL A 161 -8.60 -3.54 11.91
N ALA A 162 -8.60 -4.63 11.13
CA ALA A 162 -9.11 -4.61 9.77
C ALA A 162 -10.61 -4.22 9.72
N MET A 163 -11.43 -4.78 10.61
CA MET A 163 -12.85 -4.41 10.73
C MET A 163 -13.05 -2.97 11.16
N LYS A 164 -12.24 -2.48 12.10
CA LYS A 164 -12.34 -1.14 12.69
C LYS A 164 -11.94 -0.05 11.72
N TYR A 165 -10.80 -0.21 11.05
CA TYR A 165 -10.20 0.87 10.26
C TYR A 165 -10.52 0.80 8.77
N PHE A 166 -10.63 -0.38 8.15
CA PHE A 166 -10.82 -0.50 6.70
C PHE A 166 -12.29 -0.38 6.29
N THR A 167 -12.92 0.72 6.69
CA THR A 167 -14.32 1.00 6.37
C THR A 167 -14.45 2.01 5.24
N LYS A 168 -15.56 1.98 4.50
CA LYS A 168 -15.81 2.89 3.39
C LYS A 168 -15.77 4.37 3.81
N ASN A 169 -16.23 4.67 5.03
CA ASN A 169 -16.31 6.05 5.54
C ASN A 169 -14.97 6.58 6.05
N ASN A 170 -13.99 5.69 6.26
CA ASN A 170 -12.65 6.02 6.73
C ASN A 170 -11.61 6.01 5.60
N ARG A 171 -12.05 6.01 4.32
CA ARG A 171 -11.23 5.74 3.17
C ARG A 171 -11.10 6.93 2.24
N THR A 172 -9.87 7.15 1.75
CA THR A 172 -9.57 8.00 0.60
C THR A 172 -8.95 7.13 -0.51
N VAL A 173 -9.42 7.32 -1.74
CA VAL A 173 -8.88 6.63 -2.93
C VAL A 173 -8.33 7.68 -3.89
N ALA A 174 -7.09 7.51 -4.29
CA ALA A 174 -6.42 8.31 -5.31
C ALA A 174 -5.97 7.40 -6.46
N ILE A 175 -6.31 7.79 -7.68
CA ILE A 175 -5.98 7.05 -8.89
C ILE A 175 -5.17 7.97 -9.81
N LEU A 176 -4.01 7.48 -10.22
CA LEU A 176 -3.22 8.09 -11.28
C LEU A 176 -3.52 7.33 -12.57
N VAL A 177 -4.07 8.04 -13.56
CA VAL A 177 -4.35 7.48 -14.88
C VAL A 177 -3.35 7.99 -15.91
N LYS A 178 -3.04 7.15 -16.89
CA LYS A 178 -2.17 7.56 -18.00
C LYS A 178 -2.91 8.54 -18.88
N LYS A 179 -2.31 9.72 -19.12
CA LYS A 179 -2.82 10.67 -20.09
C LYS A 179 -2.84 10.05 -21.48
N GLU A 180 -3.99 9.99 -22.12
CA GLU A 180 -4.08 9.57 -23.51
C GLU A 180 -3.43 10.63 -24.40
N ASN A 181 -2.32 10.27 -25.06
CA ASN A 181 -1.73 11.10 -26.09
C ASN A 181 -2.68 11.17 -27.30
N ASN A 182 -3.43 12.24 -27.40
CA ASN A 182 -4.30 12.57 -28.56
C ASN A 182 -3.46 12.92 -29.81
N THR A 183 -2.51 12.05 -30.19
CA THR A 183 -1.65 12.26 -31.38
C THR A 183 -2.37 11.87 -32.67
N LYS A 184 -3.58 11.28 -32.62
CA LYS A 184 -4.31 10.83 -33.82
C LYS A 184 -5.19 11.88 -34.52
N ILE A 185 -5.32 13.10 -33.98
CA ILE A 185 -6.21 14.11 -34.56
C ILE A 185 -5.46 15.13 -35.45
N LYS A 186 -4.15 15.17 -35.45
CA LYS A 186 -3.39 16.13 -36.27
C LYS A 186 -3.11 15.66 -37.71
N GLU A 187 -3.05 14.36 -37.97
CA GLU A 187 -2.73 13.86 -39.32
C GLU A 187 -3.92 13.93 -40.30
N THR A 188 -5.16 14.04 -39.83
CA THR A 188 -6.34 14.11 -40.71
C THR A 188 -6.66 15.52 -41.19
N LYS A 189 -6.05 16.57 -40.65
CA LYS A 189 -6.30 17.97 -41.06
C LYS A 189 -5.30 18.54 -42.06
N GLU A 190 -4.17 17.90 -42.28
CA GLU A 190 -3.16 18.37 -43.26
C GLU A 190 -3.38 17.86 -44.69
N ASN A 191 -4.15 16.77 -44.86
CA ASN A 191 -4.42 16.18 -46.17
C ASN A 191 -5.62 16.77 -46.92
N ASN A 192 -6.29 17.84 -46.43
CA ASN A 192 -7.45 18.49 -47.09
C ASN A 192 -7.15 19.97 -47.41
N ARG A 193 -5.99 20.29 -47.92
CA ARG A 193 -5.76 21.59 -48.62
C ARG A 193 -6.11 21.43 -50.11
N PRO A 194 -7.06 22.16 -50.67
CA PRO A 194 -7.30 22.14 -52.12
C PRO A 194 -6.11 22.75 -52.85
N GLU A 195 -5.63 22.04 -53.87
CA GLU A 195 -4.60 22.53 -54.80
C GLU A 195 -5.01 23.89 -55.37
N LYS A 196 -4.16 24.88 -55.24
CA LYS A 196 -4.29 26.18 -55.89
C LYS A 196 -4.05 26.00 -57.39
N SER A 197 -5.10 26.12 -58.18
CA SER A 197 -5.03 26.24 -59.64
C SER A 197 -4.19 27.46 -60.03
N THR A 198 -3.05 27.23 -60.71
CA THR A 198 -2.22 28.26 -61.33
C THR A 198 -2.90 28.68 -62.62
N VAL A 199 -3.45 29.90 -62.71
CA VAL A 199 -3.87 30.52 -63.95
C VAL A 199 -2.67 31.29 -64.50
N THR A 200 -2.17 30.89 -65.68
CA THR A 200 -1.14 31.60 -66.48
C THR A 200 -1.83 32.58 -67.40
N TYR A 201 -1.39 33.86 -67.37
CA TYR A 201 -1.59 34.84 -68.43
C TYR A 201 -0.29 35.04 -69.16
#